data_470dcdbd304c53e9ca5509d235c42cec
#
_entry.id   470dcdbd304c53e9ca5509d235c42cec
#
_cell.length_a   1.000
_cell.length_b   1.000
_cell.length_c   1.000
_cell.angle_alpha   90.00
_cell.angle_beta   90.00
_cell.angle_gamma   90.00
#
_symmetry.space_group_name_H-M   'P 1'
#
loop_
_entity.id
_entity.type
_entity.pdbx_description
1 polymer ?
#
loop_
_entity_poly.entity_id
_entity_poly.type
_entity_poly.pdbx_seq_one_letter_code
_entity_poly.pdbx_strand_id
1 'polypeptide(L)'
;PFLKIPPNGHLVHMRYHEFFCMEENKIVEMQIIWDIPELMMQTNSWPMSPQLGAYLCTPSPMTSDGLDDHGDGKESIDHIKNMLSDMCLHPENPDPKIMNLDKYWHPKFNWYGPAGIGACRGISGFRNWHQIPFLRGMPNRTVDKNSDVNSNWIAETHWIASGPYVCETGWPNMKMNLTNDGWLGIAPVNKEIMLKSLDFWRLESGLIRENWVLVDLLDVFNQVGINVFERLNEFNKARN
;
A
#
# COMPACT_ATOMS: atom_id res chain seq x y z
N PRO A 1 15.18 -3.36 -23.41
CA PRO A 1 14.03 -3.32 -22.48
C PRO A 1 14.52 -3.12 -21.03
N PHE A 2 13.84 -2.28 -20.29
CA PHE A 2 14.11 -2.08 -18.87
C PHE A 2 13.60 -3.31 -18.10
N LEU A 3 14.43 -3.94 -17.27
CA LEU A 3 14.09 -5.15 -16.51
C LEU A 3 13.38 -6.26 -17.32
N LYS A 4 13.72 -6.39 -18.60
CA LYS A 4 13.07 -7.32 -19.55
C LYS A 4 11.59 -7.01 -19.84
N ILE A 5 11.06 -5.88 -19.35
CA ILE A 5 9.72 -5.41 -19.71
C ILE A 5 9.76 -4.95 -21.17
N PRO A 6 8.90 -5.51 -22.06
CA PRO A 6 8.94 -5.19 -23.48
C PRO A 6 8.46 -3.76 -23.74
N PRO A 7 9.03 -3.05 -24.72
CA PRO A 7 8.52 -1.73 -25.10
C PRO A 7 7.15 -1.88 -25.77
N ASN A 8 6.29 -0.89 -25.57
CA ASN A 8 4.97 -0.80 -26.20
C ASN A 8 4.84 0.36 -27.20
N GLY A 9 5.89 1.17 -27.38
CA GLY A 9 5.88 2.33 -28.26
C GLY A 9 5.15 3.54 -27.72
N HIS A 10 4.64 3.51 -26.49
CA HIS A 10 3.92 4.59 -25.86
C HIS A 10 4.67 5.15 -24.63
N LEU A 11 4.30 6.36 -24.23
CA LEU A 11 4.72 6.91 -22.95
C LEU A 11 4.17 6.06 -21.81
N VAL A 12 5.03 5.72 -20.87
CA VAL A 12 4.66 5.01 -19.64
C VAL A 12 5.05 5.85 -18.44
N HIS A 13 4.41 5.62 -17.32
CA HIS A 13 4.71 6.24 -16.04
C HIS A 13 4.95 5.16 -14.99
N MET A 14 5.64 5.53 -13.93
CA MET A 14 5.84 4.66 -12.77
C MET A 14 5.77 5.52 -11.51
N ARG A 15 4.92 5.14 -10.59
CA ARG A 15 4.88 5.72 -9.26
C ARG A 15 6.02 5.15 -8.41
N TYR A 16 6.57 5.98 -7.55
CA TYR A 16 7.49 5.55 -6.50
C TYR A 16 7.26 6.37 -5.23
N HIS A 17 7.60 5.77 -4.09
CA HIS A 17 7.63 6.44 -2.80
C HIS A 17 9.05 6.34 -2.24
N GLU A 18 9.56 7.46 -1.76
CA GLU A 18 10.94 7.56 -1.26
C GLU A 18 10.96 8.28 0.09
N PHE A 19 11.74 7.72 1.01
CA PHE A 19 12.05 8.32 2.30
C PHE A 19 13.56 8.39 2.48
N PHE A 20 14.04 9.49 3.04
CA PHE A 20 15.46 9.72 3.26
C PHE A 20 15.71 10.05 4.73
N CYS A 21 16.66 9.36 5.35
CA CYS A 21 17.23 9.77 6.62
C CYS A 21 18.43 10.69 6.34
N MET A 22 18.46 11.85 7.00
CA MET A 22 19.48 12.85 6.81
C MET A 22 20.28 13.06 8.10
N GLU A 23 21.60 13.00 8.01
CA GLU A 23 22.54 13.38 9.07
C GLU A 23 23.55 14.37 8.50
N GLU A 24 23.78 15.48 9.20
CA GLU A 24 24.75 16.52 8.78
C GLU A 24 24.58 16.94 7.30
N ASN A 25 23.33 17.11 6.83
CA ASN A 25 22.97 17.42 5.45
C ASN A 25 23.39 16.37 4.41
N LYS A 26 23.58 15.11 4.83
CA LYS A 26 23.86 13.99 3.93
C LYS A 26 22.79 12.93 4.10
N ILE A 27 22.44 12.28 2.99
CA ILE A 27 21.57 11.10 3.03
C ILE A 27 22.39 9.94 3.60
N VAL A 28 21.94 9.36 4.71
CA VAL A 28 22.55 8.19 5.36
C VAL A 28 21.74 6.92 5.18
N GLU A 29 20.42 7.05 4.92
CA GLU A 29 19.53 5.92 4.61
C GLU A 29 18.49 6.36 3.59
N MET A 30 18.09 5.40 2.73
CA MET A 30 17.01 5.57 1.77
C MET A 30 16.09 4.35 1.82
N GLN A 31 14.79 4.58 1.89
CA GLN A 31 13.77 3.54 1.73
C GLN A 31 12.93 3.90 0.51
N ILE A 32 12.92 3.04 -0.50
CA ILE A 32 12.29 3.31 -1.79
C ILE A 32 11.47 2.10 -2.23
N ILE A 33 10.24 2.33 -2.66
CA ILE A 33 9.43 1.33 -3.37
C ILE A 33 9.06 1.89 -4.74
N TRP A 34 9.41 1.17 -5.79
CA TRP A 34 9.02 1.45 -7.17
C TRP A 34 7.88 0.54 -7.59
N ASP A 35 6.81 1.11 -8.14
CA ASP A 35 5.69 0.33 -8.66
C ASP A 35 6.03 -0.26 -10.05
N ILE A 36 7.03 -1.17 -10.07
CA ILE A 36 7.44 -1.88 -11.30
C ILE A 36 6.26 -2.65 -11.93
N PRO A 37 5.35 -3.29 -11.16
CA PRO A 37 4.13 -3.88 -11.72
C PRO A 37 3.30 -2.89 -12.55
N GLU A 38 3.29 -1.61 -12.22
CA GLU A 38 2.60 -0.57 -12.99
C GLU A 38 3.16 -0.44 -14.42
N LEU A 39 4.48 -0.54 -14.58
CA LEU A 39 5.12 -0.59 -15.91
C LEU A 39 4.72 -1.85 -16.67
N MET A 40 4.71 -3.00 -16.00
CA MET A 40 4.32 -4.27 -16.62
C MET A 40 2.87 -4.25 -17.12
N MET A 41 1.97 -3.62 -16.36
CA MET A 41 0.56 -3.48 -16.78
C MET A 41 0.40 -2.57 -17.99
N GLN A 42 1.09 -1.43 -18.01
CA GLN A 42 1.05 -0.49 -19.14
C GLN A 42 1.59 -1.09 -20.44
N THR A 43 2.52 -2.02 -20.34
CA THR A 43 3.10 -2.73 -21.49
C THR A 43 2.38 -4.05 -21.82
N ASN A 44 1.26 -4.34 -21.15
CA ASN A 44 0.52 -5.60 -21.25
C ASN A 44 1.43 -6.83 -20.98
N SER A 45 2.38 -6.70 -20.07
CA SER A 45 3.34 -7.76 -19.73
C SER A 45 3.25 -8.23 -18.29
N TRP A 46 2.22 -7.82 -17.54
CA TRP A 46 1.98 -8.27 -16.18
C TRP A 46 1.66 -9.77 -16.14
N PRO A 47 2.53 -10.62 -15.54
CA PRO A 47 2.39 -12.07 -15.63
C PRO A 47 1.62 -12.69 -14.47
N MET A 48 0.90 -11.89 -13.70
CA MET A 48 0.10 -12.32 -12.56
C MET A 48 -1.38 -12.08 -12.82
N SER A 49 -2.23 -12.39 -11.84
CA SER A 49 -3.66 -12.14 -11.93
C SER A 49 -3.99 -10.66 -12.19
N PRO A 50 -5.10 -10.35 -12.85
CA PRO A 50 -5.59 -8.99 -12.99
C PRO A 50 -5.72 -8.31 -11.62
N GLN A 51 -5.48 -7.01 -11.56
CA GLN A 51 -5.65 -6.27 -10.31
C GLN A 51 -7.12 -6.21 -9.87
N LEU A 52 -7.33 -6.02 -8.58
CA LEU A 52 -8.66 -6.04 -7.95
C LEU A 52 -9.42 -4.73 -8.20
N GLY A 53 -8.78 -3.60 -7.98
CA GLY A 53 -9.37 -2.27 -8.13
C GLY A 53 -9.21 -1.67 -9.53
N ALA A 54 -9.50 -0.38 -9.65
CA ALA A 54 -9.37 0.35 -10.90
C ALA A 54 -7.90 0.59 -11.27
N TYR A 55 -7.61 0.50 -12.57
CA TYR A 55 -6.34 0.99 -13.12
C TYR A 55 -6.48 2.46 -13.48
N LEU A 56 -5.58 3.28 -12.95
CA LEU A 56 -5.46 4.68 -13.32
C LEU A 56 -4.04 5.18 -13.08
N CYS A 57 -3.65 6.19 -13.81
CA CYS A 57 -2.46 6.97 -13.48
C CYS A 57 -2.70 7.67 -12.14
N THR A 58 -1.91 7.33 -11.13
CA THR A 58 -2.08 7.89 -9.79
C THR A 58 -1.80 9.38 -9.80
N PRO A 59 -2.76 10.23 -9.43
CA PRO A 59 -2.58 11.67 -9.45
C PRO A 59 -1.75 12.16 -8.26
N SER A 60 -1.21 13.35 -8.38
CA SER A 60 -0.75 14.16 -7.26
C SER A 60 -1.94 14.57 -6.37
N PRO A 61 -1.69 15.17 -5.18
CA PRO A 61 -2.76 15.73 -4.35
C PRO A 61 -3.68 16.65 -5.13
N MET A 62 -5.01 16.51 -4.93
CA MET A 62 -6.00 17.29 -5.65
C MET A 62 -5.89 18.81 -5.43
N THR A 63 -5.29 19.22 -4.32
CA THR A 63 -5.02 20.62 -3.98
C THR A 63 -3.84 21.20 -4.75
N SER A 64 -2.94 20.34 -5.27
CA SER A 64 -1.69 20.72 -5.95
C SER A 64 -0.73 21.57 -5.09
N ASP A 65 -0.80 21.43 -3.77
CA ASP A 65 -0.03 22.17 -2.77
C ASP A 65 0.90 21.29 -1.91
N GLY A 66 1.13 20.05 -2.32
CA GLY A 66 1.91 19.07 -1.56
C GLY A 66 3.42 19.38 -1.45
N LEU A 67 3.89 20.45 -2.07
CA LEU A 67 5.28 20.93 -1.95
C LEU A 67 5.43 22.07 -0.92
N ASP A 68 4.31 22.60 -0.42
CA ASP A 68 4.33 23.70 0.52
C ASP A 68 4.52 23.17 1.96
N ASP A 69 5.11 24.01 2.82
CA ASP A 69 5.12 23.75 4.26
C ASP A 69 3.80 24.23 4.87
N HIS A 70 3.02 23.28 5.38
CA HIS A 70 1.71 23.55 6.00
C HIS A 70 1.80 23.61 7.55
N GLY A 71 2.99 23.58 8.11
CA GLY A 71 3.25 23.66 9.54
C GLY A 71 3.07 22.32 10.29
N ASP A 72 2.79 22.42 11.58
CA ASP A 72 2.67 21.25 12.45
C ASP A 72 1.51 20.34 12.03
N GLY A 73 1.78 19.08 11.83
CA GLY A 73 0.81 18.05 11.44
C GLY A 73 0.52 17.03 12.55
N LYS A 74 0.79 17.32 13.80
CA LYS A 74 0.63 16.38 14.91
C LYS A 74 -0.79 15.82 15.03
N GLU A 75 -1.81 16.67 14.93
CA GLU A 75 -3.21 16.22 14.96
C GLU A 75 -3.54 15.29 13.81
N SER A 76 -2.95 15.53 12.63
CA SER A 76 -3.10 14.68 11.46
C SER A 76 -2.43 13.32 11.67
N ILE A 77 -1.24 13.29 12.27
CA ILE A 77 -0.57 12.02 12.66
C ILE A 77 -1.44 11.25 13.63
N ASP A 78 -1.93 11.90 14.68
CA ASP A 78 -2.76 11.25 15.70
C ASP A 78 -4.05 10.69 15.10
N HIS A 79 -4.66 11.40 14.15
CA HIS A 79 -5.82 10.92 13.41
C HIS A 79 -5.51 9.64 12.60
N ILE A 80 -4.39 9.62 11.89
CA ILE A 80 -3.99 8.43 11.11
C ILE A 80 -3.66 7.25 12.04
N LYS A 81 -2.92 7.48 13.14
CA LYS A 81 -2.60 6.43 14.12
C LYS A 81 -3.86 5.81 14.73
N ASN A 82 -4.84 6.65 15.12
CA ASN A 82 -6.11 6.18 15.64
C ASN A 82 -6.89 5.37 14.60
N MET A 83 -6.91 5.82 13.35
CA MET A 83 -7.53 5.08 12.24
C MET A 83 -6.89 3.70 12.06
N LEU A 84 -5.56 3.62 12.03
CA LEU A 84 -4.85 2.36 11.88
C LEU A 84 -5.12 1.42 13.06
N SER A 85 -5.15 1.94 14.28
CA SER A 85 -5.48 1.18 15.48
C SER A 85 -6.89 0.59 15.42
N ASP A 86 -7.89 1.40 15.06
CA ASP A 86 -9.28 0.93 14.94
C ASP A 86 -9.45 -0.10 13.81
N MET A 87 -8.75 0.07 12.69
CA MET A 87 -8.74 -0.91 11.60
C MET A 87 -8.11 -2.25 11.98
N CYS A 88 -7.27 -2.28 12.99
CA CYS A 88 -6.59 -3.49 13.47
C CYS A 88 -7.35 -4.23 14.57
N LEU A 89 -8.37 -3.64 15.18
CA LEU A 89 -9.06 -4.23 16.34
C LEU A 89 -9.82 -5.52 16.04
N HIS A 90 -10.38 -5.66 14.85
CA HIS A 90 -11.25 -6.79 14.48
C HIS A 90 -11.01 -7.25 13.04
N PRO A 91 -9.83 -7.80 12.73
CA PRO A 91 -9.49 -8.19 11.35
C PRO A 91 -10.36 -9.32 10.82
N GLU A 92 -10.88 -10.17 11.71
CA GLU A 92 -11.77 -11.28 11.37
C GLU A 92 -13.21 -10.84 11.08
N ASN A 93 -13.58 -9.64 11.51
CA ASN A 93 -14.90 -9.08 11.27
C ASN A 93 -14.79 -7.81 10.42
N PRO A 94 -14.98 -7.95 9.10
CA PRO A 94 -14.81 -6.84 8.17
C PRO A 94 -15.97 -5.82 8.19
N ASP A 95 -16.80 -5.75 9.22
CA ASP A 95 -17.84 -4.72 9.32
C ASP A 95 -17.20 -3.33 9.45
N PRO A 96 -17.45 -2.40 8.51
CA PRO A 96 -16.87 -1.05 8.54
C PRO A 96 -17.28 -0.25 9.78
N LYS A 97 -18.41 -0.60 10.42
CA LYS A 97 -18.85 0.04 11.66
C LYS A 97 -17.98 -0.33 12.86
N ILE A 98 -17.48 -1.57 12.89
CA ILE A 98 -16.59 -2.03 13.97
C ILE A 98 -15.22 -1.34 13.86
N MET A 99 -14.77 -1.09 12.64
CA MET A 99 -13.52 -0.38 12.35
C MET A 99 -13.66 1.13 12.35
N ASN A 100 -14.85 1.66 12.62
CA ASN A 100 -15.13 3.10 12.64
C ASN A 100 -14.68 3.84 11.38
N LEU A 101 -14.77 3.23 10.20
CA LEU A 101 -14.20 3.81 8.97
C LEU A 101 -14.76 5.20 8.65
N ASP A 102 -16.05 5.42 8.88
CA ASP A 102 -16.72 6.70 8.65
C ASP A 102 -16.28 7.83 9.61
N LYS A 103 -15.68 7.47 10.74
CA LYS A 103 -15.08 8.43 11.68
C LYS A 103 -13.80 9.06 11.14
N TYR A 104 -13.06 8.31 10.32
CA TYR A 104 -11.72 8.71 9.87
C TYR A 104 -11.66 9.11 8.41
N TRP A 105 -12.51 8.50 7.56
CA TRP A 105 -12.41 8.64 6.13
C TRP A 105 -13.50 9.57 5.57
N HIS A 106 -13.08 10.50 4.74
CA HIS A 106 -14.01 11.37 4.03
C HIS A 106 -14.90 10.53 3.10
N PRO A 107 -16.24 10.79 2.99
CA PRO A 107 -17.16 9.96 2.18
C PRO A 107 -16.76 9.83 0.71
N LYS A 108 -16.01 10.81 0.19
CA LYS A 108 -15.53 10.84 -1.20
C LYS A 108 -14.02 10.62 -1.31
N PHE A 109 -13.43 9.87 -0.36
CA PHE A 109 -11.99 9.62 -0.41
C PHE A 109 -11.59 8.75 -1.61
N ASN A 110 -10.35 8.90 -2.03
CA ASN A 110 -9.67 8.01 -2.96
C ASN A 110 -8.52 7.30 -2.26
N TRP A 111 -8.41 6.01 -2.52
CA TRP A 111 -7.30 5.18 -2.10
C TRP A 111 -6.55 4.70 -3.35
N TYR A 112 -5.27 4.99 -3.42
CA TYR A 112 -4.41 4.70 -4.55
C TYR A 112 -3.43 3.60 -4.18
N GLY A 113 -3.86 2.34 -4.24
CA GLY A 113 -3.02 1.17 -4.00
C GLY A 113 -2.03 0.89 -5.12
N PRO A 114 -1.01 0.04 -4.87
CA PRO A 114 -0.04 -0.35 -5.89
C PRO A 114 -0.70 -1.13 -7.03
N ALA A 115 -0.05 -1.17 -8.18
CA ALA A 115 -0.46 -2.05 -9.27
C ALA A 115 -0.51 -3.51 -8.78
N GLY A 116 -1.56 -4.24 -9.15
CA GLY A 116 -1.91 -5.55 -8.59
C GLY A 116 -3.05 -5.47 -7.58
N ILE A 117 -3.08 -4.47 -6.71
CA ILE A 117 -4.24 -4.14 -5.88
C ILE A 117 -5.14 -3.16 -6.63
N GLY A 118 -4.59 -2.05 -7.11
CA GLY A 118 -5.31 -1.02 -7.85
C GLY A 118 -5.95 0.03 -6.95
N ALA A 119 -6.59 1.02 -7.58
CA ALA A 119 -7.24 2.13 -6.90
C ALA A 119 -8.71 1.85 -6.58
N CYS A 120 -9.21 2.49 -5.53
CA CYS A 120 -10.62 2.42 -5.15
C CYS A 120 -11.11 3.73 -4.56
N ARG A 121 -12.42 3.90 -4.51
CA ARG A 121 -13.07 5.12 -4.06
C ARG A 121 -14.16 4.85 -3.03
N GLY A 122 -14.16 5.65 -1.97
CA GLY A 122 -15.10 5.55 -0.87
C GLY A 122 -15.01 4.23 -0.08
N ILE A 123 -15.74 4.13 1.01
CA ILE A 123 -15.68 2.96 1.90
C ILE A 123 -16.02 1.67 1.15
N SER A 124 -17.06 1.67 0.33
CA SER A 124 -17.46 0.47 -0.42
C SER A 124 -16.38 -0.02 -1.37
N GLY A 125 -15.76 0.88 -2.14
CA GLY A 125 -14.67 0.52 -3.06
C GLY A 125 -13.44 0.02 -2.30
N PHE A 126 -13.02 0.73 -1.26
CA PHE A 126 -11.90 0.35 -0.41
C PHE A 126 -12.07 -1.03 0.21
N ARG A 127 -13.26 -1.31 0.73
CA ARG A 127 -13.57 -2.62 1.32
C ARG A 127 -13.56 -3.74 0.30
N ASN A 128 -14.29 -3.58 -0.81
CA ASN A 128 -14.50 -4.66 -1.78
C ASN A 128 -13.23 -5.01 -2.56
N TRP A 129 -12.40 -4.02 -2.88
CA TRP A 129 -11.25 -4.22 -3.77
C TRP A 129 -9.90 -4.29 -3.04
N HIS A 130 -9.84 -3.86 -1.78
CA HIS A 130 -8.62 -3.94 -0.97
C HIS A 130 -8.84 -4.69 0.34
N GLN A 131 -9.63 -4.15 1.25
CA GLN A 131 -9.64 -4.60 2.64
C GLN A 131 -10.16 -6.04 2.82
N ILE A 132 -11.29 -6.39 2.19
CA ILE A 132 -11.87 -7.74 2.31
C ILE A 132 -10.95 -8.80 1.69
N PRO A 133 -10.46 -8.66 0.44
CA PRO A 133 -9.52 -9.62 -0.12
C PRO A 133 -8.24 -9.78 0.71
N PHE A 134 -7.72 -8.66 1.23
CA PHE A 134 -6.53 -8.64 2.06
C PHE A 134 -6.74 -9.42 3.38
N LEU A 135 -7.82 -9.12 4.11
CA LEU A 135 -8.12 -9.77 5.40
C LEU A 135 -8.51 -11.24 5.25
N ARG A 136 -9.15 -11.61 4.13
CA ARG A 136 -9.43 -13.03 3.84
C ARG A 136 -8.16 -13.83 3.61
N GLY A 137 -7.22 -13.27 2.85
CA GLY A 137 -5.94 -13.92 2.60
C GLY A 137 -5.01 -13.92 3.82
N MET A 138 -5.14 -12.92 4.69
CA MET A 138 -4.25 -12.68 5.82
C MET A 138 -5.02 -12.29 7.09
N PRO A 139 -5.81 -13.22 7.65
CA PRO A 139 -6.71 -12.94 8.77
C PRO A 139 -5.99 -12.63 10.08
N ASN A 140 -4.72 -13.01 10.20
CA ASN A 140 -3.86 -12.73 11.34
C ASN A 140 -2.92 -11.52 11.12
N ARG A 141 -3.28 -10.65 10.18
CA ARG A 141 -2.56 -9.39 9.94
C ARG A 141 -2.26 -8.65 11.22
N THR A 142 -3.12 -8.80 12.17
CA THR A 142 -2.90 -8.27 13.47
C THR A 142 -2.69 -9.38 14.45
N VAL A 143 -1.57 -9.41 15.00
CA VAL A 143 -1.45 -9.22 16.40
C VAL A 143 -2.27 -10.16 17.26
N ASP A 144 -1.54 -10.94 17.97
CA ASP A 144 -2.01 -11.57 19.19
C ASP A 144 -2.86 -10.58 19.99
N LYS A 145 -4.16 -10.91 20.16
CA LYS A 145 -5.13 -10.10 20.92
C LYS A 145 -4.69 -9.83 22.37
N ASN A 146 -3.67 -10.53 22.84
CA ASN A 146 -3.09 -10.43 24.18
C ASN A 146 -1.75 -9.69 24.22
N SER A 147 -1.26 -9.20 23.10
CA SER A 147 -0.02 -8.44 23.07
C SER A 147 -0.29 -7.00 22.65
N ASP A 148 0.35 -6.06 23.31
CA ASP A 148 0.37 -4.63 22.93
C ASP A 148 1.11 -4.38 21.59
N VAL A 149 1.31 -5.42 20.79
CA VAL A 149 2.11 -5.39 19.56
C VAL A 149 1.50 -4.50 18.49
N ASN A 150 0.17 -4.28 18.49
CA ASN A 150 -0.46 -3.31 17.60
C ASN A 150 -0.03 -1.89 17.85
N SER A 151 0.16 -1.54 19.12
CA SER A 151 0.71 -0.25 19.48
C SER A 151 2.19 -0.17 19.11
N ASN A 152 2.92 -1.28 19.12
CA ASN A 152 4.35 -1.28 18.94
C ASN A 152 4.76 -0.99 17.49
N TRP A 153 4.17 -1.64 16.46
CA TRP A 153 4.58 -1.34 15.09
C TRP A 153 4.22 0.10 14.68
N ILE A 154 3.07 0.62 15.14
CA ILE A 154 2.71 2.02 14.92
C ILE A 154 3.70 2.94 15.66
N ALA A 155 4.17 2.54 16.83
CA ALA A 155 5.14 3.30 17.59
C ALA A 155 6.55 3.24 17.01
N GLU A 156 6.94 2.11 16.41
CA GLU A 156 8.24 1.90 15.77
C GLU A 156 8.33 2.48 14.35
N THR A 157 7.20 2.82 13.74
CA THR A 157 7.13 3.44 12.43
C THR A 157 7.55 4.91 12.50
N HIS A 158 8.28 5.39 11.51
CA HIS A 158 8.63 6.80 11.40
C HIS A 158 7.48 7.59 10.78
N TRP A 159 7.08 8.66 11.45
CA TRP A 159 5.97 9.53 11.07
C TRP A 159 6.47 10.92 10.75
N ILE A 160 6.08 11.44 9.60
CA ILE A 160 6.38 12.79 9.14
C ILE A 160 5.08 13.46 8.73
N ALA A 161 4.92 14.73 9.07
CA ALA A 161 3.74 15.48 8.67
C ALA A 161 4.06 16.94 8.37
N SER A 162 3.22 17.52 7.52
CA SER A 162 3.14 18.95 7.23
C SER A 162 1.66 19.32 7.10
N GLY A 163 1.08 19.91 8.16
CA GLY A 163 -0.34 20.22 8.24
C GLY A 163 -1.25 19.03 7.96
N PRO A 164 -2.04 19.04 6.85
CA PRO A 164 -2.94 17.96 6.51
C PRO A 164 -2.26 16.76 5.84
N TYR A 165 -0.98 16.85 5.52
CA TYR A 165 -0.22 15.77 4.90
C TYR A 165 0.49 14.94 5.95
N VAL A 166 0.35 13.63 5.85
CA VAL A 166 1.03 12.67 6.73
C VAL A 166 1.67 11.61 5.87
N CYS A 167 2.84 11.16 6.24
CA CYS A 167 3.45 9.97 5.67
C CYS A 167 4.09 9.10 6.74
N GLU A 168 4.20 7.82 6.43
CA GLU A 168 4.80 6.86 7.32
C GLU A 168 5.75 5.92 6.57
N THR A 169 6.82 5.54 7.25
CA THR A 169 7.71 4.48 6.81
C THR A 169 8.10 3.62 7.99
N GLY A 170 7.85 2.34 7.87
CA GLY A 170 8.37 1.28 8.71
C GLY A 170 8.90 0.17 7.81
N TRP A 171 9.96 -0.53 8.22
CA TRP A 171 10.58 -1.46 7.31
C TRP A 171 11.16 -2.70 8.02
N PRO A 172 10.41 -3.84 8.02
CA PRO A 172 9.04 -4.06 7.52
C PRO A 172 7.97 -3.51 8.47
N ASN A 173 6.80 -3.19 7.90
CA ASN A 173 5.68 -2.64 8.68
C ASN A 173 4.83 -3.72 9.33
N MET A 174 4.56 -4.82 8.63
CA MET A 174 3.57 -5.80 9.04
C MET A 174 4.08 -7.22 8.83
N LYS A 175 3.67 -8.12 9.73
CA LYS A 175 3.87 -9.57 9.62
C LYS A 175 2.52 -10.27 9.63
N MET A 176 2.35 -11.27 8.78
CA MET A 176 1.10 -12.02 8.66
C MET A 176 1.31 -13.33 7.90
N ASN A 177 0.35 -14.24 8.01
CA ASN A 177 0.39 -15.50 7.27
C ASN A 177 -0.56 -15.45 6.08
N LEU A 178 -0.07 -15.83 4.90
CA LEU A 178 -0.90 -16.00 3.72
C LEU A 178 -1.63 -17.34 3.79
N THR A 179 -2.93 -17.27 4.08
CA THR A 179 -3.82 -18.43 4.35
C THR A 179 -5.13 -18.33 3.60
N ASN A 180 -6.10 -19.16 3.94
CA ASN A 180 -7.48 -19.18 3.43
C ASN A 180 -7.57 -19.06 1.89
N ASP A 181 -8.11 -17.96 1.39
CA ASP A 181 -8.35 -17.76 -0.05
C ASP A 181 -7.08 -17.41 -0.83
N GLY A 182 -5.96 -17.20 -0.15
CA GLY A 182 -4.77 -16.60 -0.74
C GLY A 182 -4.97 -15.11 -1.03
N TRP A 183 -4.09 -14.52 -1.83
CA TRP A 183 -4.16 -13.09 -2.17
C TRP A 183 -3.53 -12.80 -3.53
N LEU A 184 -4.11 -11.89 -4.30
CA LEU A 184 -3.61 -11.44 -5.62
C LEU A 184 -3.27 -12.60 -6.60
N GLY A 185 -4.07 -13.66 -6.57
CA GLY A 185 -3.82 -14.86 -7.38
C GLY A 185 -2.72 -15.79 -6.85
N ILE A 186 -2.21 -15.53 -5.65
CA ILE A 186 -1.32 -16.43 -4.93
C ILE A 186 -2.16 -17.37 -4.07
N ALA A 187 -1.97 -18.68 -4.25
CA ALA A 187 -2.58 -19.68 -3.39
C ALA A 187 -2.07 -19.56 -1.95
N PRO A 188 -2.86 -20.00 -0.94
CA PRO A 188 -2.41 -20.01 0.44
C PRO A 188 -1.18 -20.91 0.61
N VAL A 189 -0.16 -20.41 1.27
CA VAL A 189 1.11 -21.13 1.51
C VAL A 189 1.36 -21.40 2.99
N ASN A 190 0.49 -20.92 3.88
CA ASN A 190 0.62 -21.04 5.34
C ASN A 190 1.99 -20.56 5.86
N LYS A 191 2.57 -19.58 5.20
CA LYS A 191 3.88 -19.02 5.50
C LYS A 191 3.73 -17.61 6.04
N GLU A 192 4.51 -17.27 7.04
CA GLU A 192 4.64 -15.89 7.48
C GLU A 192 5.34 -15.08 6.39
N ILE A 193 4.75 -13.94 6.07
CA ILE A 193 5.29 -12.93 5.16
C ILE A 193 5.41 -11.60 5.87
N MET A 194 6.36 -10.80 5.42
CA MET A 194 6.57 -9.43 5.90
C MET A 194 6.24 -8.46 4.78
N LEU A 195 5.38 -7.49 5.05
CA LEU A 195 5.11 -6.42 4.12
C LEU A 195 5.95 -5.18 4.43
N LYS A 196 6.50 -4.60 3.39
CA LYS A 196 7.14 -3.30 3.37
C LYS A 196 6.18 -2.35 2.68
N SER A 197 5.82 -1.26 3.34
CA SER A 197 4.86 -0.28 2.84
C SER A 197 5.37 1.13 3.12
N LEU A 198 5.13 2.02 2.18
CA LEU A 198 5.41 3.45 2.29
C LEU A 198 4.14 4.19 1.94
N ASP A 199 3.52 4.85 2.91
CA ASP A 199 2.19 5.39 2.80
C ASP A 199 2.16 6.90 2.98
N PHE A 200 1.26 7.55 2.21
CA PHE A 200 1.01 8.99 2.29
C PHE A 200 -0.49 9.24 2.40
N TRP A 201 -0.88 10.19 3.22
CA TRP A 201 -2.27 10.64 3.39
C TRP A 201 -2.38 12.14 3.26
N ARG A 202 -3.51 12.58 2.75
CA ARG A 202 -3.95 13.97 2.84
C ARG A 202 -5.32 14.03 3.51
N LEU A 203 -5.43 14.88 4.51
CA LEU A 203 -6.68 15.15 5.20
C LEU A 203 -7.37 16.38 4.59
N GLU A 204 -8.69 16.39 4.67
CA GLU A 204 -9.55 17.51 4.29
C GLU A 204 -10.64 17.63 5.32
N SER A 205 -10.74 18.79 5.96
CA SER A 205 -11.68 19.01 7.07
C SER A 205 -11.59 17.95 8.17
N GLY A 206 -10.38 17.54 8.52
CA GLY A 206 -10.11 16.56 9.57
C GLY A 206 -10.38 15.10 9.19
N LEU A 207 -10.67 14.78 7.93
CA LEU A 207 -10.92 13.42 7.44
C LEU A 207 -9.95 13.05 6.32
N ILE A 208 -9.58 11.78 6.24
CA ILE A 208 -8.69 11.28 5.18
C ILE A 208 -9.38 11.38 3.83
N ARG A 209 -8.85 12.19 2.95
CA ARG A 209 -9.42 12.48 1.62
C ARG A 209 -8.71 11.74 0.50
N GLU A 210 -7.39 11.58 0.62
CA GLU A 210 -6.54 10.86 -0.32
C GLU A 210 -5.54 10.02 0.46
N ASN A 211 -5.26 8.83 -0.05
CA ASN A 211 -4.23 7.96 0.50
C ASN A 211 -3.48 7.28 -0.64
N TRP A 212 -2.19 7.47 -0.69
CA TRP A 212 -1.28 6.81 -1.64
C TRP A 212 -0.50 5.74 -0.90
N VAL A 213 -0.59 4.53 -1.39
CA VAL A 213 0.02 3.34 -0.78
C VAL A 213 0.91 2.65 -1.78
N LEU A 214 2.15 2.37 -1.41
CA LEU A 214 2.99 1.40 -2.08
C LEU A 214 3.38 0.29 -1.13
N VAL A 215 3.10 -0.94 -1.54
CA VAL A 215 3.58 -2.17 -0.92
C VAL A 215 4.57 -2.82 -1.88
N ASP A 216 5.69 -3.31 -1.38
CA ASP A 216 6.64 -4.08 -2.19
C ASP A 216 6.08 -5.46 -2.53
N LEU A 217 5.18 -5.49 -3.53
CA LEU A 217 4.53 -6.72 -3.97
C LEU A 217 5.51 -7.71 -4.61
N LEU A 218 6.59 -7.23 -5.23
CA LEU A 218 7.59 -8.14 -5.80
C LEU A 218 8.31 -8.91 -4.69
N ASP A 219 8.60 -8.25 -3.56
CA ASP A 219 9.15 -8.92 -2.39
C ASP A 219 8.15 -9.92 -1.78
N VAL A 220 6.87 -9.54 -1.66
CA VAL A 220 5.80 -10.44 -1.19
C VAL A 220 5.73 -11.71 -2.05
N PHE A 221 5.71 -11.57 -3.38
CA PHE A 221 5.72 -12.71 -4.29
C PHE A 221 6.97 -13.57 -4.11
N ASN A 222 8.14 -12.95 -3.97
CA ASN A 222 9.40 -13.66 -3.78
C ASN A 222 9.43 -14.43 -2.46
N GLN A 223 8.91 -13.87 -1.37
CA GLN A 223 8.82 -14.54 -0.07
C GLN A 223 8.01 -15.84 -0.13
N VAL A 224 7.02 -15.93 -1.01
CA VAL A 224 6.20 -17.15 -1.22
C VAL A 224 6.69 -18.03 -2.38
N GLY A 225 7.90 -17.76 -2.89
CA GLY A 225 8.54 -18.58 -3.92
C GLY A 225 8.09 -18.27 -5.34
N ILE A 226 7.50 -17.10 -5.60
CA ILE A 226 7.08 -16.66 -6.93
C ILE A 226 8.04 -15.59 -7.44
N ASN A 227 8.84 -15.94 -8.46
CA ASN A 227 9.67 -14.98 -9.16
C ASN A 227 8.88 -14.35 -10.32
N VAL A 228 8.42 -13.12 -10.13
CA VAL A 228 7.60 -12.41 -11.13
C VAL A 228 8.39 -12.18 -12.44
N PHE A 229 9.71 -11.96 -12.38
CA PHE A 229 10.52 -11.74 -13.57
C PHE A 229 10.76 -13.05 -14.37
N GLU A 230 10.81 -14.20 -13.71
CA GLU A 230 10.82 -15.48 -14.42
C GLU A 230 9.49 -15.72 -15.15
N ARG A 231 8.36 -15.46 -14.46
CA ARG A 231 7.03 -15.51 -15.11
C ARG A 231 6.91 -14.52 -16.27
N LEU A 232 7.44 -13.30 -16.12
CA LEU A 232 7.50 -12.33 -17.22
C LEU A 232 8.28 -12.88 -18.43
N ASN A 233 9.41 -13.55 -18.21
CA ASN A 233 10.19 -14.16 -19.29
C ASN A 233 9.38 -15.24 -20.03
N GLU A 234 8.69 -16.12 -19.30
CA GLU A 234 7.84 -17.15 -19.90
C GLU A 234 6.64 -16.53 -20.64
N PHE A 235 6.02 -15.54 -20.06
CA PHE A 235 4.93 -14.80 -20.68
C PHE A 235 5.37 -14.12 -21.99
N ASN A 236 6.54 -13.50 -22.02
CA ASN A 236 7.10 -12.89 -23.23
C ASN A 236 7.46 -13.93 -24.31
N LYS A 237 7.97 -15.10 -23.94
CA LYS A 237 8.21 -16.19 -24.89
C LYS A 237 6.91 -16.70 -25.53
N ALA A 238 5.83 -16.78 -24.77
CA ALA A 238 4.54 -17.24 -25.28
C ALA A 238 3.86 -16.23 -26.23
N ARG A 239 4.32 -14.97 -26.25
CA ARG A 239 3.79 -13.89 -27.12
C ARG A 239 4.53 -13.79 -28.48
N ASN A 240 5.71 -14.37 -28.58
CA ASN A 240 6.55 -14.41 -29.81
C ASN A 240 6.36 -15.72 -30.54
#